data_9c19926c68e9ad0fa58a53c522d3f77b
#
_entry.id   9c19926c68e9ad0fa58a53c522d3f77b
#
_cell.length_a   1.000
_cell.length_b   1.000
_cell.length_c   1.000
_cell.angle_alpha   90.00
_cell.angle_beta   90.00
_cell.angle_gamma   90.00
#
_symmetry.space_group_name_H-M   'P 1'
#
loop_
_entity.id
_entity.type
_entity.pdbx_description
1 polymer ?
#
loop_
_entity_poly.entity_id
_entity_poly.type
_entity_poly.pdbx_seq_one_letter_code
_entity_poly.pdbx_strand_id
1 'polypeptide(L)'
;MRFVEITDAYQPYSILNNYHTFDLLQLLRLVRRSRTDAYNSLRITLKASNEMEVPQELKNAAEDDYKRSTAYMNLIEEILIDRIGYKPQRIDDKLLQAWEQKINKTK
;
A
#
# COMPACT_ATOMS: atom_id res chain seq x y z
N MET A 1 11.24 14.57 10.38
CA MET A 1 10.10 13.83 9.86
C MET A 1 10.39 13.39 8.43
N ARG A 2 10.26 12.12 8.15
CA ARG A 2 10.47 11.60 6.79
C ARG A 2 9.15 11.52 6.04
N PHE A 3 9.19 11.93 4.79
CA PHE A 3 8.02 11.82 3.91
C PHE A 3 8.22 10.64 2.97
N VAL A 4 7.18 9.85 2.82
CA VAL A 4 7.11 8.79 1.82
C VAL A 4 5.96 9.06 0.89
N GLU A 5 6.13 8.69 -0.37
CA GLU A 5 5.12 8.83 -1.39
C GLU A 5 4.67 7.44 -1.84
N ILE A 6 3.49 7.35 -2.47
CA ILE A 6 2.98 6.06 -2.92
C ILE A 6 3.93 5.36 -3.89
N THR A 7 4.66 6.12 -4.69
CA THR A 7 5.65 5.54 -5.63
C THR A 7 6.78 4.82 -4.91
N ASP A 8 7.08 5.19 -3.67
CA ASP A 8 8.09 4.50 -2.87
C ASP A 8 7.69 3.08 -2.51
N ALA A 9 6.39 2.78 -2.50
CA ALA A 9 5.88 1.44 -2.20
C ALA A 9 6.13 0.45 -3.35
N TYR A 10 6.29 0.95 -4.57
CA TYR A 10 6.44 0.11 -5.77
C TYR A 10 7.91 -0.16 -6.09
N GLN A 11 8.64 -0.66 -5.10
CA GLN A 11 10.06 -0.94 -5.23
C GLN A 11 10.34 -2.40 -4.87
N PRO A 12 11.48 -2.98 -5.34
CA PRO A 12 11.82 -4.36 -5.02
C PRO A 12 12.00 -4.57 -3.52
N TYR A 13 11.87 -5.83 -3.09
CA TYR A 13 12.04 -6.23 -1.70
C TYR A 13 13.36 -5.72 -1.12
N SER A 14 14.46 -5.82 -1.86
CA SER A 14 15.78 -5.42 -1.39
C SER A 14 15.84 -3.95 -1.00
N ILE A 15 15.08 -3.09 -1.69
CA ILE A 15 15.01 -1.67 -1.39
C ILE A 15 14.04 -1.42 -0.23
N LEU A 16 12.85 -2.01 -0.28
CA LEU A 16 11.86 -1.84 0.78
C LEU A 16 12.37 -2.35 2.12
N ASN A 17 13.13 -3.43 2.11
CA ASN A 17 13.68 -4.01 3.34
C ASN A 17 14.70 -3.11 4.03
N ASN A 18 15.21 -2.09 3.34
CA ASN A 18 16.11 -1.11 3.92
C ASN A 18 15.40 0.10 4.51
N TYR A 19 14.09 0.21 4.31
CA TYR A 19 13.32 1.31 4.86
C TYR A 19 13.15 1.15 6.37
N HIS A 20 13.05 2.27 7.05
CA HIS A 20 12.73 2.29 8.47
C HIS A 20 11.32 1.74 8.70
N THR A 21 11.11 1.07 9.84
CA THR A 21 9.80 0.48 10.15
C THR A 21 8.68 1.52 10.13
N PHE A 22 8.95 2.71 10.66
CA PHE A 22 7.97 3.81 10.60
C PHE A 22 7.60 4.18 9.17
N ASP A 23 8.60 4.26 8.27
CA ASP A 23 8.36 4.57 6.87
C ASP A 23 7.55 3.45 6.19
N LEU A 24 7.82 2.19 6.52
CA LEU A 24 7.05 1.06 6.00
C LEU A 24 5.59 1.10 6.45
N LEU A 25 5.33 1.53 7.68
CA LEU A 25 3.95 1.71 8.15
C LEU A 25 3.23 2.79 7.36
N GLN A 26 3.91 3.90 7.06
CA GLN A 26 3.33 4.93 6.22
C GLN A 26 3.07 4.43 4.80
N LEU A 27 4.02 3.68 4.22
CA LEU A 27 3.86 3.09 2.89
C LEU A 27 2.70 2.10 2.86
N LEU A 28 2.54 1.30 3.92
CA LEU A 28 1.43 0.35 4.00
C LEU A 28 0.08 1.09 3.99
N ARG A 29 -0.02 2.19 4.73
CA ARG A 29 -1.23 3.01 4.72
C ARG A 29 -1.54 3.54 3.33
N LEU A 30 -0.53 4.06 2.64
CA LEU A 30 -0.68 4.60 1.29
C LEU A 30 -1.05 3.53 0.28
N VAL A 31 -0.40 2.37 0.31
CA VAL A 31 -0.66 1.31 -0.66
C VAL A 31 -2.03 0.66 -0.42
N ARG A 32 -2.47 0.58 0.84
CA ARG A 32 -3.82 0.09 1.15
C ARG A 32 -4.89 1.02 0.57
N ARG A 33 -4.68 2.33 0.67
CA ARG A 33 -5.58 3.32 0.07
C ARG A 33 -5.57 3.20 -1.45
N SER A 34 -4.38 3.10 -2.04
CA SER A 34 -4.23 2.92 -3.48
C SER A 34 -4.92 1.65 -3.98
N ARG A 35 -4.82 0.57 -3.21
CA ARG A 35 -5.50 -0.69 -3.54
C ARG A 35 -7.01 -0.54 -3.50
N THR A 36 -7.55 0.16 -2.51
CA THR A 36 -8.99 0.41 -2.40
C THR A 36 -9.47 1.23 -3.60
N ASP A 37 -8.72 2.27 -3.98
CA ASP A 37 -9.05 3.10 -5.14
C ASP A 37 -9.01 2.28 -6.43
N ALA A 38 -8.00 1.42 -6.58
CA ALA A 38 -7.86 0.55 -7.74
C ALA A 38 -9.00 -0.47 -7.82
N TYR A 39 -9.42 -1.03 -6.68
CA TYR A 39 -10.55 -1.94 -6.61
C TYR A 39 -11.85 -1.24 -7.04
N ASN A 40 -12.07 -0.03 -6.54
CA ASN A 40 -13.26 0.74 -6.89
C ASN A 40 -13.28 1.08 -8.39
N SER A 41 -12.13 1.47 -8.93
CA SER A 41 -12.00 1.74 -10.38
C SER A 41 -12.28 0.50 -11.21
N LEU A 42 -11.75 -0.65 -10.80
CA LEU A 42 -12.00 -1.92 -11.48
C LEU A 42 -13.48 -2.27 -11.46
N ARG A 43 -14.12 -2.15 -10.30
CA ARG A 43 -15.54 -2.43 -10.14
C ARG A 43 -16.40 -1.54 -11.03
N ILE A 44 -16.10 -0.25 -11.08
CA ILE A 44 -16.82 0.71 -11.92
C ILE A 44 -16.63 0.39 -13.40
N THR A 45 -15.40 0.05 -13.80
CA THR A 45 -15.08 -0.32 -15.18
C THR A 45 -15.84 -1.57 -15.61
N LEU A 46 -15.86 -2.60 -14.77
CA LEU A 46 -16.58 -3.84 -15.07
C LEU A 46 -18.09 -3.62 -15.14
N LYS A 47 -18.61 -2.78 -14.26
CA LYS A 47 -20.03 -2.44 -14.29
C LYS A 47 -20.40 -1.67 -15.56
N ALA A 48 -19.56 -0.71 -15.95
CA ALA A 48 -19.76 0.06 -17.17
C ALA A 48 -19.74 -0.85 -18.41
N SER A 49 -18.91 -1.90 -18.41
CA SER A 49 -18.83 -2.83 -19.54
C SER A 49 -20.10 -3.64 -19.76
N ASN A 50 -20.98 -3.73 -18.77
CA ASN A 50 -22.29 -4.37 -18.90
C ASN A 50 -23.32 -3.46 -19.57
N GLU A 51 -23.10 -2.15 -19.56
CA GLU A 51 -24.04 -1.17 -20.07
C GLU A 51 -23.58 -0.53 -21.40
N MET A 52 -22.26 -0.52 -21.63
CA MET A 52 -21.66 0.06 -22.82
C MET A 52 -20.39 -0.70 -23.17
N GLU A 53 -19.91 -0.49 -24.37
CA GLU A 53 -18.66 -1.06 -24.82
C GLU A 53 -17.48 -0.32 -24.20
N VAL A 54 -16.67 -1.04 -23.41
CA VAL A 54 -15.47 -0.48 -22.77
C VAL A 54 -14.25 -1.13 -23.41
N PRO A 55 -13.25 -0.33 -23.84
CA PRO A 55 -12.03 -0.89 -24.43
C PRO A 55 -11.36 -1.91 -23.51
N GLN A 56 -10.90 -3.02 -24.09
CA GLN A 56 -10.24 -4.08 -23.33
C GLN A 56 -8.98 -3.56 -22.63
N GLU A 57 -8.28 -2.61 -23.24
CA GLU A 57 -7.10 -1.99 -22.65
C GLU A 57 -7.40 -1.30 -21.33
N LEU A 58 -8.56 -0.65 -21.23
CA LEU A 58 -8.98 0.01 -20.00
C LEU A 58 -9.27 -1.00 -18.90
N LYS A 59 -9.93 -2.12 -19.24
CA LYS A 59 -10.18 -3.20 -18.30
C LYS A 59 -8.88 -3.82 -17.80
N ASN A 60 -7.94 -4.07 -18.71
CA ASN A 60 -6.63 -4.63 -18.38
C ASN A 60 -5.84 -3.71 -17.46
N ALA A 61 -5.85 -2.40 -17.75
CA ALA A 61 -5.15 -1.43 -16.92
C ALA A 61 -5.71 -1.40 -15.50
N ALA A 62 -7.04 -1.45 -15.35
CA ALA A 62 -7.68 -1.45 -14.04
C ALA A 62 -7.34 -2.73 -13.25
N GLU A 63 -7.34 -3.88 -13.90
CA GLU A 63 -6.94 -5.14 -13.28
C GLU A 63 -5.47 -5.14 -12.86
N ASP A 64 -4.58 -4.64 -13.72
CA ASP A 64 -3.16 -4.58 -13.45
C ASP A 64 -2.85 -3.67 -12.25
N ASP A 65 -3.51 -2.53 -12.15
CA ASP A 65 -3.36 -1.61 -11.03
C ASP A 65 -3.76 -2.28 -9.72
N TYR A 66 -4.87 -2.99 -9.72
CA TYR A 66 -5.35 -3.69 -8.53
C TYR A 66 -4.39 -4.81 -8.11
N LYS A 67 -3.94 -5.61 -9.07
CA LYS A 67 -3.01 -6.71 -8.81
C LYS A 67 -1.68 -6.19 -8.30
N ARG A 68 -1.17 -5.11 -8.88
CA ARG A 68 0.09 -4.50 -8.49
C ARG A 68 0.01 -3.95 -7.07
N SER A 69 -1.04 -3.20 -6.76
CA SER A 69 -1.24 -2.65 -5.41
C SER A 69 -1.33 -3.76 -4.37
N THR A 70 -2.03 -4.86 -4.70
CA THR A 70 -2.16 -6.02 -3.81
C THR A 70 -0.80 -6.69 -3.57
N ALA A 71 -0.01 -6.87 -4.63
CA ALA A 71 1.29 -7.53 -4.52
C ALA A 71 2.26 -6.74 -3.63
N TYR A 72 2.33 -5.43 -3.82
CA TYR A 72 3.22 -4.58 -3.02
C TYR A 72 2.71 -4.40 -1.59
N MET A 73 1.41 -4.37 -1.40
CA MET A 73 0.82 -4.38 -0.06
C MET A 73 1.26 -5.63 0.70
N ASN A 74 1.13 -6.79 0.08
CA ASN A 74 1.52 -8.06 0.70
C ASN A 74 3.02 -8.10 1.01
N LEU A 75 3.83 -7.56 0.13
CA LEU A 75 5.28 -7.50 0.31
C LEU A 75 5.65 -6.65 1.55
N ILE A 76 5.06 -5.48 1.68
CA ILE A 76 5.30 -4.60 2.82
C ILE A 76 4.78 -5.25 4.11
N GLU A 77 3.63 -5.90 4.06
CA GLU A 77 3.07 -6.62 5.20
C GLU A 77 4.01 -7.73 5.68
N GLU A 78 4.60 -8.48 4.75
CA GLU A 78 5.57 -9.53 5.09
C GLU A 78 6.80 -8.97 5.81
N ILE A 79 7.32 -7.84 5.32
CA ILE A 79 8.46 -7.20 5.96
C ILE A 79 8.11 -6.76 7.38
N LEU A 80 6.92 -6.20 7.58
CA LEU A 80 6.47 -5.77 8.90
C LEU A 80 6.28 -6.96 9.84
N ILE A 81 5.71 -8.06 9.37
CA ILE A 81 5.56 -9.27 10.17
C ILE A 81 6.93 -9.79 10.64
N ASP A 82 7.94 -9.77 9.76
CA ASP A 82 9.29 -10.18 10.12
C ASP A 82 9.91 -9.26 11.18
N ARG A 83 9.62 -7.97 11.12
CA ARG A 83 10.26 -6.98 12.02
C ARG A 83 9.57 -6.84 13.36
N ILE A 84 8.23 -6.79 13.37
CA ILE A 84 7.46 -6.49 14.58
C ILE A 84 6.50 -7.59 14.97
N GLY A 85 6.46 -8.69 14.21
CA GLY A 85 5.68 -9.87 14.54
C GLY A 85 4.21 -9.84 14.15
N TYR A 86 3.74 -8.74 13.55
CA TYR A 86 2.35 -8.61 13.11
C TYR A 86 2.24 -7.55 12.04
N LYS A 87 1.10 -7.55 11.36
CA LYS A 87 0.73 -6.46 10.43
C LYS A 87 -0.46 -5.72 11.03
N PRO A 88 -0.37 -4.40 11.25
CA PRO A 88 -1.51 -3.65 11.78
C PRO A 88 -2.68 -3.72 10.82
N GLN A 89 -3.87 -4.00 11.34
CA GLN A 89 -5.08 -4.01 10.53
C GLN A 89 -5.49 -2.61 10.12
N ARG A 90 -5.21 -1.64 10.99
CA ARG A 90 -5.52 -0.24 10.74
C ARG A 90 -4.31 0.61 11.13
N ILE A 91 -3.93 1.49 10.22
CA ILE A 91 -2.84 2.44 10.46
C ILE A 91 -3.45 3.84 10.45
N ASP A 92 -3.68 4.37 11.63
CA ASP A 92 -4.18 5.73 11.82
C ASP A 92 -3.08 6.64 12.36
N ASP A 93 -3.39 7.91 12.51
CA ASP A 93 -2.42 8.89 13.00
C ASP A 93 -1.94 8.58 14.41
N LYS A 94 -2.81 8.00 15.25
CA LYS A 94 -2.43 7.62 16.61
C LYS A 94 -1.36 6.54 16.62
N LEU A 95 -1.49 5.55 15.76
CA LEU A 95 -0.48 4.48 15.64
C LEU A 95 0.85 5.06 15.17
N LEU A 96 0.83 5.92 14.15
CA LEU A 96 2.03 6.53 13.63
C LEU A 96 2.70 7.44 14.65
N GLN A 97 1.92 8.20 15.41
CA GLN A 97 2.46 9.04 16.48
C GLN A 97 3.11 8.21 17.58
N ALA A 98 2.49 7.09 17.95
CA ALA A 98 3.05 6.19 18.97
C ALA A 98 4.39 5.63 18.51
N TRP A 99 4.51 5.22 17.25
CA TRP A 99 5.77 4.73 16.69
C TRP A 99 6.82 5.83 16.61
N GLU A 100 6.44 7.03 16.20
CA GLU A 100 7.36 8.16 16.15
C GLU A 100 7.92 8.50 17.52
N GLN A 101 7.07 8.53 18.55
CA GLN A 101 7.51 8.75 19.93
C GLN A 101 8.46 7.67 20.41
N LYS A 102 8.18 6.41 20.08
CA LYS A 102 9.03 5.29 20.45
C LYS A 102 10.42 5.42 19.82
N ILE A 103 10.48 5.83 18.57
CA ILE A 103 11.74 6.05 17.86
C ILE A 103 12.52 7.19 18.51
N ASN A 104 11.86 8.29 18.84
CA ASN A 104 12.48 9.44 19.47
C ASN A 104 13.02 9.12 20.86
N LYS A 105 12.38 8.22 21.60
CA LYS A 105 12.84 7.78 22.92
C LYS A 105 14.08 6.89 22.86
N THR A 106 14.29 6.20 21.75
CA THR A 106 15.43 5.29 21.61
C THR A 106 16.67 5.97 21.07
N LYS A 107 16.57 7.24 20.74
CA LYS A 107 17.72 8.04 20.40
C LYS A 107 18.34 8.63 21.68
#